data_198552f0cb50357276dc19602ea16ee0
#
_entry.id   198552f0cb50357276dc19602ea16ee0
#
_cell.length_a   1.000
_cell.length_b   1.000
_cell.length_c   1.000
_cell.angle_alpha   90.00
_cell.angle_beta   90.00
_cell.angle_gamma   90.00
#
_symmetry.space_group_name_H-M   'P 1'
#
loop_
_entity.id
_entity.type
_entity.pdbx_description
1 polymer ?
#
loop_
_entity_poly.entity_id
_entity_poly.type
_entity_poly.pdbx_seq_one_letter_code
_entity_poly.pdbx_strand_id
1 'polypeptide(L)'
;MSPVLAGVLQLLALVVALGLSYRPLGDYMARVYSSEKHYTPEKWIYRVIGANPDTEMRWPAYLRGVLAFSAVSVLFLYLLQRVQGVLPGSLGFVSIDPDQAFNTAASFVANTNWQSYSGEQAMGHVVQTGGLAVQNFVSAAVGMAVAVALVRGFARSRSGELGNFWADLVRGTVRVLLPLAVVGALVLVACGAIQNFSGIHEVGQFGGGAQQWNGGAVASQEVIKELGTNGGGYFNANSAHPFENPNGLSNLFEIYLILVIPFALTRTFGRMVGSLKQGYAILGTMAVIWVGFTALMMWTEFAHRGPALEIAGGAMEGKETRFGIAGSSLFAVATTLTSTGAVNSFHDSYTGFGGGIAMLGMQLGEIAPGGVGSGLYGMLIMAVIAVFIAGLMVGRTPEYLGKKIGTREIKFAACYILITPALVLCFTALAMALPTPPHSMTNTGAHGFSEILYAYTSGANNNGSAFGGLNADTQWFNSTVGIAMLLGRFLPMVFVLALAGSLSEQAPVPATAGTLRTEKPLFTGLLVGTILIITGLTYFPALALGPLAEGLAA
;
A
#
# COMPACT_ATOMS: atom_id res chain seq x y z
N MET A 1 -8.37 31.93 8.16
CA MET A 1 -7.39 31.00 8.79
C MET A 1 -6.25 30.84 7.80
N SER A 2 -4.98 30.88 8.26
CA SER A 2 -3.87 30.66 7.32
C SER A 2 -3.86 29.20 6.82
N PRO A 3 -3.43 28.94 5.57
CA PRO A 3 -3.37 27.59 5.02
C PRO A 3 -2.51 26.62 5.86
N VAL A 4 -1.42 27.12 6.44
CA VAL A 4 -0.55 26.34 7.33
C VAL A 4 -1.29 25.93 8.61
N LEU A 5 -2.02 26.86 9.24
CA LEU A 5 -2.81 26.54 10.43
C LEU A 5 -3.91 25.53 10.13
N ALA A 6 -4.56 25.63 8.95
CA ALA A 6 -5.54 24.65 8.50
C ALA A 6 -4.91 23.24 8.36
N GLY A 7 -3.70 23.16 7.79
CA GLY A 7 -2.96 21.90 7.67
C GLY A 7 -2.61 21.29 9.03
N VAL A 8 -2.13 22.10 9.98
CA VAL A 8 -1.84 21.63 11.34
C VAL A 8 -3.10 21.11 12.03
N LEU A 9 -4.24 21.78 11.88
CA LEU A 9 -5.51 21.33 12.48
C LEU A 9 -6.01 20.02 11.83
N GLN A 10 -5.87 19.85 10.52
CA GLN A 10 -6.18 18.59 9.82
C GLN A 10 -5.30 17.44 10.34
N LEU A 11 -3.99 17.67 10.47
CA LEU A 11 -3.06 16.67 11.01
C LEU A 11 -3.43 16.31 12.46
N LEU A 12 -3.73 17.28 13.31
CA LEU A 12 -4.14 17.02 14.69
C LEU A 12 -5.45 16.23 14.77
N ALA A 13 -6.46 16.60 13.97
CA ALA A 13 -7.72 15.86 13.89
C ALA A 13 -7.51 14.40 13.48
N LEU A 14 -6.65 14.18 12.48
CA LEU A 14 -6.28 12.84 12.01
C LEU A 14 -5.57 12.02 13.11
N VAL A 15 -4.59 12.61 13.79
CA VAL A 15 -3.86 11.95 14.90
C VAL A 15 -4.81 11.58 16.03
N VAL A 16 -5.75 12.48 16.39
CA VAL A 16 -6.78 12.20 17.42
C VAL A 16 -7.68 11.04 16.99
N ALA A 17 -8.19 11.05 15.74
CA ALA A 17 -9.04 9.98 15.21
C ALA A 17 -8.32 8.63 15.21
N LEU A 18 -7.07 8.59 14.77
CA LEU A 18 -6.22 7.39 14.79
C LEU A 18 -5.96 6.92 16.23
N GLY A 19 -5.66 7.84 17.16
CA GLY A 19 -5.45 7.54 18.58
C GLY A 19 -6.68 6.91 19.24
N LEU A 20 -7.87 7.43 18.95
CA LEU A 20 -9.13 6.88 19.45
C LEU A 20 -9.42 5.48 18.90
N SER A 21 -9.10 5.23 17.64
CA SER A 21 -9.33 3.95 16.96
C SER A 21 -8.26 2.89 17.26
N TYR A 22 -7.06 3.28 17.62
CA TYR A 22 -5.88 2.42 17.78
C TYR A 22 -6.11 1.24 18.72
N ARG A 23 -6.64 1.52 19.92
CA ARG A 23 -6.88 0.48 20.94
C ARG A 23 -8.04 -0.44 20.58
N PRO A 24 -9.25 0.06 20.31
CA PRO A 24 -10.39 -0.81 20.02
C PRO A 24 -10.18 -1.66 18.78
N LEU A 25 -9.64 -1.09 17.69
CA LEU A 25 -9.44 -1.83 16.45
C LEU A 25 -8.29 -2.84 16.56
N GLY A 26 -7.15 -2.47 17.15
CA GLY A 26 -6.03 -3.39 17.31
C GLY A 26 -6.34 -4.56 18.25
N ASP A 27 -7.06 -4.33 19.34
CA ASP A 27 -7.52 -5.40 20.24
C ASP A 27 -8.59 -6.28 19.58
N TYR A 28 -9.45 -5.70 18.75
CA TYR A 28 -10.45 -6.44 17.96
C TYR A 28 -9.78 -7.37 16.95
N MET A 29 -8.84 -6.87 16.14
CA MET A 29 -8.12 -7.68 15.16
C MET A 29 -7.33 -8.81 15.83
N ALA A 30 -6.67 -8.55 16.96
CA ALA A 30 -5.99 -9.60 17.73
C ALA A 30 -6.96 -10.72 18.14
N ARG A 31 -8.16 -10.38 18.60
CA ARG A 31 -9.19 -11.36 18.95
C ARG A 31 -9.72 -12.13 17.74
N VAL A 32 -9.90 -11.46 16.60
CA VAL A 32 -10.37 -12.10 15.36
C VAL A 32 -9.38 -13.19 14.92
N TYR A 33 -8.08 -12.88 14.88
CA TYR A 33 -7.06 -13.82 14.42
C TYR A 33 -6.65 -14.89 15.45
N SER A 34 -7.02 -14.69 16.72
CA SER A 34 -6.81 -15.70 17.78
C SER A 34 -8.07 -16.50 18.09
N SER A 35 -9.21 -16.24 17.41
CA SER A 35 -10.47 -16.92 17.67
C SER A 35 -10.48 -18.33 17.09
N GLU A 36 -10.97 -19.29 17.87
CA GLU A 36 -11.25 -20.66 17.40
C GLU A 36 -12.68 -20.79 16.80
N LYS A 37 -13.54 -19.78 17.03
CA LYS A 37 -14.94 -19.82 16.56
C LYS A 37 -15.03 -19.44 15.09
N HIS A 38 -15.88 -20.16 14.34
CA HIS A 38 -16.25 -19.87 12.96
C HIS A 38 -17.72 -19.46 12.89
N TYR A 39 -17.99 -18.32 12.21
CA TYR A 39 -19.35 -17.83 11.99
C TYR A 39 -20.03 -18.60 10.83
N THR A 40 -21.35 -18.58 10.79
CA THR A 40 -22.12 -19.29 9.76
C THR A 40 -21.72 -18.91 8.32
N PRO A 41 -21.55 -17.62 7.96
CA PRO A 41 -21.08 -17.25 6.63
C PRO A 41 -19.70 -17.83 6.29
N GLU A 42 -18.77 -17.84 7.26
CA GLU A 42 -17.43 -18.37 7.08
C GLU A 42 -17.43 -19.88 6.82
N LYS A 43 -18.25 -20.63 7.59
CA LYS A 43 -18.42 -22.08 7.40
C LYS A 43 -18.95 -22.40 6.01
N TRP A 44 -19.83 -21.55 5.48
CA TRP A 44 -20.34 -21.71 4.12
C TRP A 44 -19.21 -21.47 3.09
N ILE A 45 -18.43 -20.40 3.26
CA ILE A 45 -17.29 -20.11 2.39
C ILE A 45 -16.27 -21.25 2.42
N TYR A 46 -15.88 -21.75 3.62
CA TYR A 46 -14.95 -22.88 3.74
C TYR A 46 -15.45 -24.13 3.02
N ARG A 47 -16.75 -24.39 3.07
CA ARG A 47 -17.37 -25.53 2.36
C ARG A 47 -17.27 -25.37 0.85
N VAL A 48 -17.54 -24.17 0.34
CA VAL A 48 -17.46 -23.86 -1.10
C VAL A 48 -16.04 -24.01 -1.64
N ILE A 49 -15.04 -23.53 -0.91
CA ILE A 49 -13.63 -23.62 -1.32
C ILE A 49 -12.98 -24.97 -0.97
N GLY A 50 -13.68 -25.86 -0.28
CA GLY A 50 -13.15 -27.17 0.12
C GLY A 50 -12.04 -27.11 1.18
N ALA A 51 -11.96 -26.03 1.97
CA ALA A 51 -10.92 -25.84 2.96
C ALA A 51 -11.39 -26.29 4.36
N ASN A 52 -10.51 -26.98 5.09
CA ASN A 52 -10.71 -27.22 6.52
C ASN A 52 -10.00 -26.11 7.33
N PRO A 53 -10.76 -25.21 7.99
CA PRO A 53 -10.17 -24.08 8.70
C PRO A 53 -9.41 -24.45 9.98
N ASP A 54 -9.64 -25.66 10.53
CA ASP A 54 -9.02 -26.12 11.78
C ASP A 54 -7.67 -26.81 11.57
N THR A 55 -7.27 -27.02 10.30
CA THR A 55 -5.99 -27.65 9.98
C THR A 55 -4.87 -26.62 10.07
N GLU A 56 -3.92 -26.83 11.00
CA GLU A 56 -2.73 -26.01 11.10
C GLU A 56 -1.77 -26.26 9.92
N MET A 57 -1.19 -25.19 9.38
CA MET A 57 -0.29 -25.22 8.24
C MET A 57 1.12 -24.82 8.62
N ARG A 58 2.12 -25.59 8.15
CA ARG A 58 3.51 -25.14 8.10
C ARG A 58 3.70 -24.11 6.99
N TRP A 59 4.77 -23.34 7.07
CA TRP A 59 5.03 -22.25 6.12
C TRP A 59 4.95 -22.63 4.62
N PRO A 60 5.41 -23.83 4.15
CA PRO A 60 5.28 -24.16 2.73
C PRO A 60 3.84 -24.44 2.30
N ALA A 61 3.01 -24.98 3.19
CA ALA A 61 1.60 -25.21 2.91
C ALA A 61 0.82 -23.88 2.92
N TYR A 62 1.13 -23.00 3.86
CA TYR A 62 0.58 -21.65 3.93
C TYR A 62 0.91 -20.85 2.66
N LEU A 63 2.19 -20.84 2.24
CA LEU A 63 2.65 -20.20 1.02
C LEU A 63 1.95 -20.76 -0.24
N ARG A 64 1.80 -22.07 -0.35
CA ARG A 64 1.06 -22.68 -1.47
C ARG A 64 -0.38 -22.17 -1.52
N GLY A 65 -1.04 -22.01 -0.37
CA GLY A 65 -2.36 -21.41 -0.28
C GLY A 65 -2.38 -19.98 -0.82
N VAL A 66 -1.43 -19.13 -0.39
CA VAL A 66 -1.28 -17.75 -0.88
C VAL A 66 -1.10 -17.71 -2.39
N LEU A 67 -0.14 -18.48 -2.92
CA LEU A 67 0.20 -18.45 -4.34
C LEU A 67 -0.93 -19.04 -5.22
N ALA A 68 -1.56 -20.14 -4.80
CA ALA A 68 -2.65 -20.75 -5.53
C ALA A 68 -3.87 -19.82 -5.60
N PHE A 69 -4.27 -19.22 -4.47
CA PHE A 69 -5.34 -18.24 -4.44
C PHE A 69 -5.06 -17.05 -5.35
N SER A 70 -3.85 -16.50 -5.28
CA SER A 70 -3.46 -15.34 -6.09
C SER A 70 -3.39 -15.67 -7.58
N ALA A 71 -2.87 -16.85 -7.95
CA ALA A 71 -2.84 -17.29 -9.35
C ALA A 71 -4.25 -17.45 -9.94
N VAL A 72 -5.17 -18.03 -9.18
CA VAL A 72 -6.59 -18.14 -9.59
C VAL A 72 -7.22 -16.75 -9.72
N SER A 73 -6.90 -15.83 -8.80
CA SER A 73 -7.41 -14.45 -8.84
C SER A 73 -6.89 -13.69 -10.06
N VAL A 74 -5.61 -13.83 -10.41
CA VAL A 74 -5.04 -13.22 -11.65
C VAL A 74 -5.76 -13.76 -12.88
N LEU A 75 -5.92 -15.08 -12.97
CA LEU A 75 -6.61 -15.70 -14.12
C LEU A 75 -8.08 -15.27 -14.20
N PHE A 76 -8.78 -15.26 -13.06
CA PHE A 76 -10.17 -14.80 -12.99
C PHE A 76 -10.32 -13.35 -13.46
N LEU A 77 -9.52 -12.44 -12.91
CA LEU A 77 -9.63 -11.03 -13.27
C LEU A 77 -9.19 -10.75 -14.71
N TYR A 78 -8.16 -11.44 -15.19
CA TYR A 78 -7.75 -11.39 -16.61
C TYR A 78 -8.90 -11.81 -17.53
N LEU A 79 -9.49 -12.99 -17.29
CA LEU A 79 -10.57 -13.51 -18.12
C LEU A 79 -11.82 -12.62 -18.06
N LEU A 80 -12.17 -12.10 -16.87
CA LEU A 80 -13.32 -11.22 -16.70
C LEU A 80 -13.22 -9.96 -17.59
N GLN A 81 -12.05 -9.37 -17.68
CA GLN A 81 -11.77 -8.22 -18.56
C GLN A 81 -11.82 -8.60 -20.04
N ARG A 82 -11.30 -9.80 -20.40
CA ARG A 82 -11.30 -10.29 -21.78
C ARG A 82 -12.69 -10.63 -22.33
N VAL A 83 -13.65 -10.89 -21.45
CA VAL A 83 -15.04 -11.19 -21.86
C VAL A 83 -16.01 -10.05 -21.58
N GLN A 84 -15.52 -8.90 -21.11
CA GLN A 84 -16.33 -7.76 -20.68
C GLN A 84 -17.39 -7.34 -21.71
N GLY A 85 -17.04 -7.30 -23.00
CA GLY A 85 -17.93 -6.82 -24.06
C GLY A 85 -19.25 -7.62 -24.20
N VAL A 86 -19.31 -8.84 -23.67
CA VAL A 86 -20.51 -9.70 -23.68
C VAL A 86 -21.18 -9.80 -22.32
N LEU A 87 -20.63 -9.17 -21.29
CA LEU A 87 -21.20 -9.20 -19.94
C LEU A 87 -22.34 -8.17 -19.78
N PRO A 88 -23.34 -8.46 -18.94
CA PRO A 88 -24.35 -7.46 -18.59
C PRO A 88 -23.69 -6.27 -17.87
N GLY A 89 -24.18 -5.06 -18.14
CA GLY A 89 -23.60 -3.84 -17.54
C GLY A 89 -22.20 -3.47 -18.05
N SER A 90 -21.85 -3.91 -19.26
CA SER A 90 -20.61 -3.52 -19.95
C SER A 90 -20.58 -2.05 -20.37
N LEU A 91 -21.73 -1.34 -20.31
CA LEU A 91 -21.89 0.06 -20.76
C LEU A 91 -21.51 0.29 -22.24
N GLY A 92 -21.46 -0.77 -23.04
CA GLY A 92 -21.02 -0.72 -24.45
C GLY A 92 -19.50 -0.77 -24.61
N PHE A 93 -18.74 -0.91 -23.53
CA PHE A 93 -17.28 -1.03 -23.61
C PHE A 93 -16.86 -2.37 -24.20
N VAL A 94 -15.81 -2.33 -25.01
CA VAL A 94 -15.19 -3.50 -25.62
C VAL A 94 -14.34 -4.28 -24.62
N SER A 95 -13.91 -5.48 -25.01
CA SER A 95 -12.96 -6.27 -24.22
C SER A 95 -11.60 -5.57 -24.14
N ILE A 96 -11.01 -5.58 -22.96
CA ILE A 96 -9.70 -4.95 -22.70
C ILE A 96 -8.60 -5.72 -23.42
N ASP A 97 -7.60 -5.04 -23.96
CA ASP A 97 -6.47 -5.64 -24.66
C ASP A 97 -5.65 -6.59 -23.77
N PRO A 98 -4.98 -7.62 -24.35
CA PRO A 98 -4.34 -8.68 -23.58
C PRO A 98 -3.28 -8.19 -22.60
N ASP A 99 -2.43 -7.27 -22.99
CA ASP A 99 -1.34 -6.73 -22.17
C ASP A 99 -1.87 -5.81 -21.06
N GLN A 100 -2.85 -4.96 -21.35
CA GLN A 100 -3.52 -4.12 -20.36
C GLN A 100 -4.36 -4.96 -19.38
N ALA A 101 -5.06 -6.01 -19.85
CA ALA A 101 -5.78 -6.94 -18.99
C ALA A 101 -4.83 -7.74 -18.07
N PHE A 102 -3.64 -8.11 -18.56
CA PHE A 102 -2.59 -8.72 -17.74
C PHE A 102 -2.07 -7.76 -16.68
N ASN A 103 -1.73 -6.53 -17.09
CA ASN A 103 -1.27 -5.50 -16.15
C ASN A 103 -2.28 -5.27 -15.03
N THR A 104 -3.56 -5.04 -15.38
CA THR A 104 -4.64 -4.82 -14.41
C THR A 104 -4.84 -6.01 -13.48
N ALA A 105 -4.83 -7.25 -14.01
CA ALA A 105 -4.98 -8.45 -13.19
C ALA A 105 -3.81 -8.63 -12.22
N ALA A 106 -2.58 -8.46 -12.69
CA ALA A 106 -1.37 -8.47 -11.86
C ALA A 106 -1.43 -7.41 -10.76
N SER A 107 -1.82 -6.20 -11.15
CA SER A 107 -1.90 -5.02 -10.30
C SER A 107 -2.90 -5.19 -9.14
N PHE A 108 -4.14 -5.55 -9.42
CA PHE A 108 -5.17 -5.66 -8.40
C PHE A 108 -4.95 -6.86 -7.46
N VAL A 109 -4.44 -7.97 -7.99
CA VAL A 109 -4.13 -9.14 -7.16
C VAL A 109 -2.88 -8.93 -6.30
N ALA A 110 -1.90 -8.16 -6.79
CA ALA A 110 -0.73 -7.75 -6.01
C ALA A 110 -1.03 -6.62 -5.00
N ASN A 111 -2.27 -6.13 -4.90
CA ASN A 111 -2.66 -5.00 -4.06
C ASN A 111 -2.00 -3.67 -4.45
N THR A 112 -1.66 -3.52 -5.73
CA THR A 112 -1.01 -2.32 -6.27
C THR A 112 -2.04 -1.34 -6.83
N ASN A 113 -3.01 -1.86 -7.55
CA ASN A 113 -4.09 -1.13 -8.22
C ASN A 113 -3.62 -0.06 -9.22
N TRP A 114 -2.42 -0.22 -9.77
CA TRP A 114 -1.97 0.54 -10.95
C TRP A 114 -2.94 0.36 -12.11
N GLN A 115 -3.34 1.44 -12.76
CA GLN A 115 -4.26 1.46 -13.89
C GLN A 115 -3.66 2.27 -15.03
N SER A 116 -3.43 1.65 -16.19
CA SER A 116 -2.98 2.31 -17.42
C SER A 116 -4.15 2.77 -18.30
N TYR A 117 -5.33 2.93 -17.75
CA TYR A 117 -6.58 3.29 -18.41
C TYR A 117 -7.45 4.19 -17.53
N SER A 118 -8.40 4.88 -18.14
CA SER A 118 -9.47 5.59 -17.44
C SER A 118 -10.62 4.62 -17.16
N GLY A 119 -10.86 4.30 -15.88
CA GLY A 119 -11.83 3.29 -15.47
C GLY A 119 -13.25 3.57 -15.97
N GLU A 120 -13.65 4.83 -15.97
CA GLU A 120 -14.94 5.33 -16.45
C GLU A 120 -15.14 5.22 -17.96
N GLN A 121 -14.06 5.03 -18.72
CA GLN A 121 -14.10 4.90 -20.19
C GLN A 121 -13.79 3.48 -20.67
N ALA A 122 -13.30 2.62 -19.79
CA ALA A 122 -12.80 1.30 -20.17
C ALA A 122 -13.50 0.15 -19.46
N MET A 123 -14.04 0.35 -18.24
CA MET A 123 -14.51 -0.75 -17.39
C MET A 123 -16.00 -0.67 -17.12
N GLY A 124 -16.74 -1.72 -17.50
CA GLY A 124 -18.16 -1.88 -17.17
C GLY A 124 -18.40 -2.22 -15.71
N HIS A 125 -19.66 -2.09 -15.26
CA HIS A 125 -20.06 -2.27 -13.86
C HIS A 125 -19.67 -3.65 -13.28
N VAL A 126 -19.78 -4.72 -14.05
CA VAL A 126 -19.44 -6.07 -13.56
C VAL A 126 -17.93 -6.19 -13.34
N VAL A 127 -17.10 -5.63 -14.21
CA VAL A 127 -15.64 -5.63 -14.03
C VAL A 127 -15.25 -4.77 -12.84
N GLN A 128 -15.81 -3.55 -12.72
CA GLN A 128 -15.53 -2.66 -11.59
C GLN A 128 -15.93 -3.28 -10.24
N THR A 129 -17.14 -3.83 -10.12
CA THR A 129 -17.66 -4.32 -8.84
C THR A 129 -17.32 -5.79 -8.56
N GLY A 130 -17.59 -6.70 -9.52
CA GLY A 130 -17.33 -8.14 -9.37
C GLY A 130 -15.87 -8.54 -9.57
N GLY A 131 -15.11 -7.71 -10.29
CA GLY A 131 -13.68 -7.88 -10.50
C GLY A 131 -12.84 -7.03 -9.55
N LEU A 132 -12.70 -5.75 -9.87
CA LEU A 132 -11.72 -4.86 -9.23
C LEU A 132 -12.01 -4.66 -7.74
N ALA A 133 -13.24 -4.28 -7.36
CA ALA A 133 -13.60 -4.08 -5.95
C ALA A 133 -13.47 -5.37 -5.11
N VAL A 134 -13.80 -6.54 -5.65
CA VAL A 134 -13.59 -7.82 -4.97
C VAL A 134 -12.10 -8.06 -4.71
N GLN A 135 -11.22 -7.76 -5.68
CA GLN A 135 -9.78 -7.89 -5.48
C GLN A 135 -9.25 -6.94 -4.41
N ASN A 136 -9.81 -5.75 -4.26
CA ASN A 136 -9.45 -4.82 -3.18
C ASN A 136 -9.66 -5.45 -1.79
N PHE A 137 -10.76 -6.18 -1.59
CA PHE A 137 -10.98 -6.91 -0.32
C PHE A 137 -10.00 -8.05 -0.13
N VAL A 138 -9.88 -8.93 -1.11
CA VAL A 138 -9.15 -10.19 -0.92
C VAL A 138 -7.64 -10.02 -0.97
N SER A 139 -7.11 -9.08 -1.78
CA SER A 139 -5.67 -8.79 -1.82
C SER A 139 -5.16 -8.16 -0.52
N ALA A 140 -5.95 -7.27 0.09
CA ALA A 140 -5.69 -6.72 1.42
C ALA A 140 -5.73 -7.82 2.51
N ALA A 141 -6.74 -8.70 2.46
CA ALA A 141 -6.86 -9.82 3.39
C ALA A 141 -5.69 -10.80 3.28
N VAL A 142 -5.13 -11.04 2.07
CA VAL A 142 -3.89 -11.82 1.88
C VAL A 142 -2.73 -11.16 2.60
N GLY A 143 -2.55 -9.84 2.48
CA GLY A 143 -1.51 -9.09 3.20
C GLY A 143 -1.62 -9.25 4.72
N MET A 144 -2.84 -9.10 5.27
CA MET A 144 -3.09 -9.32 6.71
C MET A 144 -2.81 -10.76 7.14
N ALA A 145 -3.20 -11.75 6.34
CA ALA A 145 -2.96 -13.16 6.63
C ALA A 145 -1.46 -13.47 6.74
N VAL A 146 -0.63 -12.96 5.81
CA VAL A 146 0.83 -13.12 5.84
C VAL A 146 1.44 -12.40 7.05
N ALA A 147 0.97 -11.21 7.40
CA ALA A 147 1.43 -10.49 8.58
C ALA A 147 1.13 -11.27 9.88
N VAL A 148 -0.08 -11.78 10.01
CA VAL A 148 -0.49 -12.60 11.17
C VAL A 148 0.32 -13.89 11.25
N ALA A 149 0.62 -14.54 10.12
CA ALA A 149 1.49 -15.71 10.08
C ALA A 149 2.90 -15.39 10.59
N LEU A 150 3.49 -14.24 10.20
CA LEU A 150 4.78 -13.81 10.75
C LEU A 150 4.71 -13.51 12.25
N VAL A 151 3.67 -12.84 12.71
CA VAL A 151 3.46 -12.55 14.14
C VAL A 151 3.35 -13.85 14.94
N ARG A 152 2.65 -14.87 14.42
CA ARG A 152 2.61 -16.22 15.01
C ARG A 152 3.99 -16.88 15.03
N GLY A 153 4.82 -16.64 14.00
CA GLY A 153 6.21 -17.11 13.98
C GLY A 153 7.02 -16.61 15.17
N PHE A 154 6.83 -15.36 15.58
CA PHE A 154 7.44 -14.82 16.80
C PHE A 154 6.77 -15.34 18.08
N ALA A 155 5.45 -15.42 18.11
CA ALA A 155 4.69 -15.77 19.32
C ALA A 155 4.76 -17.26 19.68
N ARG A 156 4.84 -18.15 18.69
CA ARG A 156 4.87 -19.61 18.87
C ARG A 156 6.30 -20.12 19.05
N SER A 157 6.44 -21.29 19.67
CA SER A 157 7.72 -21.96 19.89
C SER A 157 7.59 -23.47 19.72
N ARG A 158 8.58 -24.09 19.12
CA ARG A 158 8.69 -25.55 18.91
C ARG A 158 7.51 -26.18 18.15
N SER A 159 6.77 -25.39 17.32
CA SER A 159 5.60 -25.91 16.60
C SER A 159 5.85 -26.05 15.10
N GLY A 160 6.52 -25.10 14.48
CA GLY A 160 6.67 -25.02 13.02
C GLY A 160 5.39 -24.64 12.28
N GLU A 161 4.28 -24.41 12.99
CA GLU A 161 2.96 -24.13 12.45
C GLU A 161 2.63 -22.64 12.53
N LEU A 162 1.96 -22.11 11.50
CA LEU A 162 1.66 -20.67 11.34
C LEU A 162 0.17 -20.34 11.36
N GLY A 163 -0.70 -21.32 11.52
CA GLY A 163 -2.15 -21.17 11.41
C GLY A 163 -2.67 -21.70 10.08
N ASN A 164 -3.81 -21.20 9.65
CA ASN A 164 -4.47 -21.62 8.41
C ASN A 164 -4.72 -20.41 7.50
N PHE A 165 -4.14 -20.43 6.30
CA PHE A 165 -4.27 -19.34 5.33
C PHE A 165 -5.73 -19.02 4.98
N TRP A 166 -6.55 -20.04 4.72
CA TRP A 166 -7.95 -19.86 4.31
C TRP A 166 -8.79 -19.26 5.44
N ALA A 167 -8.54 -19.70 6.68
CA ALA A 167 -9.19 -19.12 7.85
C ALA A 167 -8.80 -17.65 8.05
N ASP A 168 -7.52 -17.33 7.90
CA ASP A 168 -7.02 -15.96 8.05
C ASP A 168 -7.55 -15.04 6.94
N LEU A 169 -7.56 -15.50 5.69
CA LEU A 169 -8.13 -14.78 4.54
C LEU A 169 -9.61 -14.45 4.74
N VAL A 170 -10.41 -15.46 5.07
CA VAL A 170 -11.87 -15.31 5.25
C VAL A 170 -12.18 -14.41 6.45
N ARG A 171 -11.48 -14.59 7.58
CA ARG A 171 -11.67 -13.75 8.77
C ARG A 171 -11.28 -12.29 8.50
N GLY A 172 -10.16 -12.05 7.83
CA GLY A 172 -9.73 -10.71 7.43
C GLY A 172 -10.78 -10.01 6.58
N THR A 173 -11.32 -10.73 5.59
CA THR A 173 -12.35 -10.19 4.70
C THR A 173 -13.67 -9.96 5.43
N VAL A 174 -14.22 -11.00 6.07
CA VAL A 174 -15.62 -11.00 6.58
C VAL A 174 -15.75 -10.26 7.91
N ARG A 175 -14.74 -10.39 8.80
CA ARG A 175 -14.84 -9.80 10.14
C ARG A 175 -14.19 -8.42 10.25
N VAL A 176 -13.16 -8.13 9.45
CA VAL A 176 -12.42 -6.86 9.57
C VAL A 176 -12.80 -5.92 8.44
N LEU A 177 -12.47 -6.26 7.19
CA LEU A 177 -12.61 -5.33 6.07
C LEU A 177 -14.07 -5.03 5.74
N LEU A 178 -14.91 -6.04 5.58
CA LEU A 178 -16.29 -5.85 5.13
C LEU A 178 -17.14 -4.99 6.08
N PRO A 179 -17.14 -5.20 7.41
CA PRO A 179 -17.93 -4.35 8.31
C PRO A 179 -17.46 -2.89 8.32
N LEU A 180 -16.14 -2.67 8.28
CA LEU A 180 -15.58 -1.32 8.22
C LEU A 180 -15.89 -0.66 6.87
N ALA A 181 -15.83 -1.40 5.77
CA ALA A 181 -16.16 -0.89 4.44
C ALA A 181 -17.63 -0.49 4.31
N VAL A 182 -18.55 -1.27 4.88
CA VAL A 182 -19.98 -0.90 4.88
C VAL A 182 -20.23 0.40 5.64
N VAL A 183 -19.65 0.56 6.83
CA VAL A 183 -19.79 1.80 7.62
C VAL A 183 -19.13 2.96 6.88
N GLY A 184 -17.93 2.76 6.33
CA GLY A 184 -17.21 3.80 5.59
C GLY A 184 -17.97 4.25 4.32
N ALA A 185 -18.58 3.31 3.58
CA ALA A 185 -19.37 3.64 2.39
C ALA A 185 -20.59 4.51 2.73
N LEU A 186 -21.27 4.23 3.85
CA LEU A 186 -22.37 5.08 4.33
C LEU A 186 -21.87 6.50 4.68
N VAL A 187 -20.68 6.63 5.26
CA VAL A 187 -20.07 7.93 5.56
C VAL A 187 -19.74 8.68 4.27
N LEU A 188 -19.10 8.04 3.28
CA LEU A 188 -18.76 8.69 2.01
C LEU A 188 -20.00 9.09 1.21
N VAL A 189 -21.05 8.25 1.19
CA VAL A 189 -22.34 8.62 0.58
C VAL A 189 -22.95 9.85 1.28
N ALA A 190 -22.89 9.90 2.62
CA ALA A 190 -23.34 11.06 3.38
C ALA A 190 -22.49 12.33 3.10
N CYS A 191 -21.23 12.17 2.70
CA CYS A 191 -20.37 13.27 2.24
C CYS A 191 -20.66 13.70 0.79
N GLY A 192 -21.41 12.89 0.01
CA GLY A 192 -21.79 13.18 -1.36
C GLY A 192 -21.12 12.31 -2.44
N ALA A 193 -20.34 11.31 -2.07
CA ALA A 193 -19.83 10.33 -3.02
C ALA A 193 -20.98 9.51 -3.64
N ILE A 194 -20.90 9.21 -4.93
CA ILE A 194 -21.99 8.52 -5.62
C ILE A 194 -21.98 7.01 -5.35
N GLN A 195 -23.18 6.41 -5.31
CA GLN A 195 -23.36 4.96 -5.17
C GLN A 195 -24.62 4.53 -5.95
N ASN A 196 -24.46 4.12 -7.20
CA ASN A 196 -25.54 3.68 -8.07
C ASN A 196 -25.02 2.73 -9.14
N PHE A 197 -25.88 2.31 -10.06
CA PHE A 197 -25.56 1.53 -11.25
C PHE A 197 -26.15 2.17 -12.51
N SER A 198 -26.28 3.49 -12.53
CA SER A 198 -26.74 4.19 -13.72
C SER A 198 -25.71 4.08 -14.85
N GLY A 199 -26.20 4.18 -16.09
CA GLY A 199 -25.33 4.14 -17.26
C GLY A 199 -24.58 5.45 -17.51
N ILE A 200 -24.15 5.62 -18.76
CA ILE A 200 -23.51 6.85 -19.23
C ILE A 200 -24.57 7.94 -19.36
N HIS A 201 -24.31 9.11 -18.79
CA HIS A 201 -25.13 10.30 -18.86
C HIS A 201 -24.44 11.36 -19.66
N GLU A 202 -25.20 12.07 -20.50
CA GLU A 202 -24.73 13.25 -21.22
C GLU A 202 -25.31 14.51 -20.58
N VAL A 203 -24.47 15.48 -20.34
CA VAL A 203 -24.86 16.80 -19.81
C VAL A 203 -24.33 17.88 -20.76
N GLY A 204 -25.23 18.75 -21.22
CA GLY A 204 -24.84 19.88 -22.06
C GLY A 204 -23.91 20.85 -21.34
N GLN A 205 -22.82 21.24 -21.99
CA GLN A 205 -21.91 22.24 -21.47
C GLN A 205 -22.44 23.66 -21.75
N PHE A 206 -22.19 24.60 -20.84
CA PHE A 206 -22.64 26.00 -20.98
C PHE A 206 -22.04 26.69 -22.22
N GLY A 207 -20.83 26.30 -22.64
CA GLY A 207 -20.16 26.81 -23.84
C GLY A 207 -20.48 26.08 -25.14
N GLY A 208 -21.43 25.11 -25.14
CA GLY A 208 -21.74 24.22 -26.24
C GLY A 208 -20.92 22.92 -26.18
N GLY A 209 -21.51 21.83 -26.69
CA GLY A 209 -20.99 20.48 -26.58
C GLY A 209 -21.64 19.69 -25.44
N ALA A 210 -21.22 18.44 -25.27
CA ALA A 210 -21.70 17.54 -24.23
C ALA A 210 -20.53 16.98 -23.42
N GLN A 211 -20.71 16.82 -22.11
CA GLN A 211 -19.82 16.08 -21.23
C GLN A 211 -20.52 14.80 -20.82
N GLN A 212 -19.78 13.70 -20.88
CA GLN A 212 -20.26 12.40 -20.43
C GLN A 212 -19.73 12.07 -19.03
N TRP A 213 -20.56 11.47 -18.21
CA TRP A 213 -20.15 10.89 -16.94
C TRP A 213 -20.88 9.56 -16.70
N ASN A 214 -20.23 8.64 -15.99
CA ASN A 214 -20.80 7.34 -15.68
C ASN A 214 -21.25 7.30 -14.22
N GLY A 215 -22.40 6.68 -13.98
CA GLY A 215 -22.76 6.21 -12.65
C GLY A 215 -21.93 5.01 -12.26
N GLY A 216 -21.90 4.67 -10.98
CA GLY A 216 -21.19 3.51 -10.48
C GLY A 216 -21.33 3.30 -8.98
N ALA A 217 -20.91 2.12 -8.53
CA ALA A 217 -20.81 1.77 -7.12
C ALA A 217 -19.53 2.37 -6.50
N VAL A 218 -19.38 3.70 -6.63
CA VAL A 218 -18.14 4.43 -6.38
C VAL A 218 -17.80 4.48 -4.89
N ALA A 219 -18.72 4.91 -4.02
CA ALA A 219 -18.43 5.06 -2.59
C ALA A 219 -17.99 3.74 -1.94
N SER A 220 -18.55 2.59 -2.33
CA SER A 220 -18.14 1.29 -1.79
C SER A 220 -16.74 0.89 -2.25
N GLN A 221 -16.37 1.17 -3.51
CA GLN A 221 -15.04 0.91 -4.03
C GLN A 221 -14.02 1.87 -3.42
N GLU A 222 -14.38 3.16 -3.29
CA GLU A 222 -13.54 4.18 -2.66
C GLU A 222 -13.13 3.78 -1.25
N VAL A 223 -14.09 3.39 -0.42
CA VAL A 223 -13.78 2.97 0.95
C VAL A 223 -12.85 1.76 1.00
N ILE A 224 -13.09 0.72 0.20
CA ILE A 224 -12.26 -0.47 0.30
C ILE A 224 -10.87 -0.25 -0.30
N LYS A 225 -10.74 0.58 -1.36
CA LYS A 225 -9.44 0.91 -1.92
C LYS A 225 -8.54 1.64 -0.91
N GLU A 226 -9.13 2.50 -0.06
CA GLU A 226 -8.41 3.21 0.99
C GLU A 226 -8.17 2.33 2.22
N LEU A 227 -9.21 1.68 2.72
CA LEU A 227 -9.15 0.82 3.91
C LEU A 227 -8.23 -0.40 3.73
N GLY A 228 -8.20 -0.96 2.52
CA GLY A 228 -7.32 -2.07 2.13
C GLY A 228 -5.93 -1.65 1.70
N THR A 229 -5.64 -0.34 1.71
CA THR A 229 -4.41 0.25 1.16
C THR A 229 -4.12 -0.29 -0.25
N ASN A 230 -5.12 -0.22 -1.11
CA ASN A 230 -5.07 -0.73 -2.48
C ASN A 230 -4.70 0.36 -3.48
N GLY A 231 -5.42 1.48 -3.47
CA GLY A 231 -5.32 2.54 -4.46
C GLY A 231 -6.13 2.28 -5.72
N GLY A 232 -5.74 2.91 -6.81
CA GLY A 232 -6.55 2.99 -8.01
C GLY A 232 -7.78 3.87 -7.82
N GLY A 233 -8.75 3.78 -8.72
CA GLY A 233 -9.99 4.52 -8.63
C GLY A 233 -11.04 4.01 -9.59
N TYR A 234 -12.28 4.37 -9.34
CA TYR A 234 -13.37 4.18 -10.29
C TYR A 234 -13.15 5.08 -11.51
N PHE A 235 -12.75 6.33 -11.25
CA PHE A 235 -12.39 7.35 -12.21
C PHE A 235 -10.87 7.49 -12.36
N ASN A 236 -10.40 7.92 -13.52
CA ASN A 236 -8.98 8.15 -13.77
C ASN A 236 -8.37 9.19 -12.82
N ALA A 237 -9.13 10.26 -12.51
CA ALA A 237 -8.69 11.28 -11.56
C ALA A 237 -8.60 10.77 -10.11
N ASN A 238 -9.05 9.53 -9.85
CA ASN A 238 -8.95 8.89 -8.55
C ASN A 238 -9.65 9.71 -7.44
N SER A 239 -9.13 9.74 -6.22
CA SER A 239 -9.66 10.56 -5.12
C SER A 239 -9.53 12.08 -5.35
N ALA A 240 -9.07 12.54 -6.52
CA ALA A 240 -9.24 13.91 -6.99
C ALA A 240 -10.61 14.13 -7.66
N HIS A 241 -11.30 13.05 -8.09
CA HIS A 241 -12.60 13.16 -8.71
C HIS A 241 -13.70 13.54 -7.69
N PRO A 242 -14.58 14.54 -7.97
CA PRO A 242 -15.61 14.95 -7.01
C PRO A 242 -16.62 13.87 -6.63
N PHE A 243 -16.81 12.85 -7.47
CA PHE A 243 -17.71 11.73 -7.18
C PHE A 243 -17.10 10.66 -6.27
N GLU A 244 -15.77 10.59 -6.19
CA GLU A 244 -15.05 9.76 -5.22
C GLU A 244 -14.86 10.52 -3.90
N ASN A 245 -14.31 11.74 -3.95
CA ASN A 245 -13.91 12.55 -2.80
C ASN A 245 -14.48 13.98 -2.91
N PRO A 246 -15.75 14.21 -2.54
CA PRO A 246 -16.45 15.46 -2.84
C PRO A 246 -15.99 16.68 -2.05
N ASN A 247 -15.43 16.55 -0.85
CA ASN A 247 -15.11 17.69 0.01
C ASN A 247 -13.97 17.43 1.00
N GLY A 248 -13.59 18.47 1.78
CA GLY A 248 -12.48 18.35 2.75
C GLY A 248 -12.73 17.34 3.89
N LEU A 249 -13.99 17.06 4.23
CA LEU A 249 -14.31 16.06 5.27
C LEU A 249 -14.13 14.65 4.71
N SER A 250 -14.59 14.36 3.48
CA SER A 250 -14.34 13.09 2.81
C SER A 250 -12.84 12.87 2.63
N ASN A 251 -12.08 13.90 2.22
CA ASN A 251 -10.63 13.81 2.08
C ASN A 251 -9.92 13.42 3.38
N LEU A 252 -10.28 14.04 4.50
CA LEU A 252 -9.71 13.69 5.80
C LEU A 252 -10.12 12.27 6.24
N PHE A 253 -11.33 11.85 5.90
CA PHE A 253 -11.84 10.51 6.19
C PHE A 253 -11.13 9.44 5.34
N GLU A 254 -10.85 9.69 4.07
CA GLU A 254 -10.07 8.80 3.22
C GLU A 254 -8.65 8.61 3.73
N ILE A 255 -7.95 9.70 4.10
CA ILE A 255 -6.63 9.63 4.75
C ILE A 255 -6.70 8.80 6.05
N TYR A 256 -7.76 8.97 6.84
CA TYR A 256 -7.97 8.16 8.02
C TYR A 256 -8.14 6.66 7.67
N LEU A 257 -8.92 6.33 6.64
CA LEU A 257 -9.11 4.95 6.20
C LEU A 257 -7.79 4.29 5.75
N ILE A 258 -6.94 5.02 5.02
CA ILE A 258 -5.60 4.56 4.63
C ILE A 258 -4.76 4.15 5.85
N LEU A 259 -4.80 4.93 6.93
CA LEU A 259 -3.86 4.81 8.03
C LEU A 259 -4.38 3.93 9.20
N VAL A 260 -5.68 3.77 9.35
CA VAL A 260 -6.28 3.22 10.57
C VAL A 260 -5.91 1.76 10.83
N ILE A 261 -5.98 0.89 9.81
CA ILE A 261 -5.61 -0.53 9.97
C ILE A 261 -4.10 -0.70 10.12
N PRO A 262 -3.24 -0.10 9.26
CA PRO A 262 -1.79 -0.22 9.41
C PRO A 262 -1.28 0.17 10.79
N PHE A 263 -1.70 1.31 11.33
CA PHE A 263 -1.30 1.70 12.69
C PHE A 263 -1.87 0.74 13.75
N ALA A 264 -3.13 0.33 13.64
CA ALA A 264 -3.76 -0.58 14.60
C ALA A 264 -3.12 -1.99 14.61
N LEU A 265 -2.54 -2.43 13.49
CA LEU A 265 -1.82 -3.70 13.39
C LEU A 265 -0.60 -3.78 14.32
N THR A 266 0.02 -2.64 14.66
CA THR A 266 1.12 -2.63 15.66
C THR A 266 0.64 -3.04 17.05
N ARG A 267 -0.58 -2.67 17.41
CA ARG A 267 -1.21 -3.13 18.67
C ARG A 267 -1.63 -4.59 18.59
N THR A 268 -2.17 -5.02 17.44
CA THR A 268 -2.46 -6.44 17.17
C THR A 268 -1.21 -7.28 17.37
N PHE A 269 -0.08 -6.87 16.79
CA PHE A 269 1.22 -7.48 17.00
C PHE A 269 1.56 -7.55 18.49
N GLY A 270 1.55 -6.41 19.19
CA GLY A 270 1.88 -6.37 20.63
C GLY A 270 1.00 -7.27 21.50
N ARG A 271 -0.29 -7.42 21.15
CA ARG A 271 -1.21 -8.35 21.82
C ARG A 271 -0.86 -9.81 21.54
N MET A 272 -0.62 -10.15 20.30
CA MET A 272 -0.36 -11.54 19.89
C MET A 272 1.00 -12.06 20.39
N VAL A 273 2.02 -11.20 20.51
CA VAL A 273 3.33 -11.59 21.09
C VAL A 273 3.37 -11.44 22.61
N GLY A 274 2.28 -11.04 23.27
CA GLY A 274 2.22 -10.90 24.73
C GLY A 274 2.94 -9.67 25.29
N SER A 275 3.36 -8.70 24.46
CA SER A 275 4.08 -7.51 24.89
C SER A 275 3.63 -6.24 24.17
N LEU A 276 2.73 -5.48 24.78
CA LEU A 276 2.29 -4.20 24.24
C LEU A 276 3.42 -3.19 24.06
N LYS A 277 4.49 -3.28 24.86
CA LYS A 277 5.66 -2.40 24.74
C LYS A 277 6.36 -2.58 23.41
N GLN A 278 6.42 -3.80 22.87
CA GLN A 278 6.94 -4.08 21.53
C GLN A 278 6.05 -3.45 20.46
N GLY A 279 4.73 -3.57 20.60
CA GLY A 279 3.79 -2.89 19.70
C GLY A 279 3.97 -1.37 19.69
N TYR A 280 4.17 -0.77 20.85
CA TYR A 280 4.43 0.68 20.95
C TYR A 280 5.78 1.10 20.39
N ALA A 281 6.83 0.27 20.48
CA ALA A 281 8.12 0.55 19.87
C ALA A 281 8.01 0.60 18.33
N ILE A 282 7.29 -0.34 17.74
CA ILE A 282 7.00 -0.37 16.30
C ILE A 282 6.12 0.83 15.90
N LEU A 283 5.04 1.09 16.65
CA LEU A 283 4.20 2.27 16.43
C LEU A 283 5.01 3.57 16.45
N GLY A 284 5.91 3.71 17.43
CA GLY A 284 6.76 4.89 17.56
C GLY A 284 7.69 5.07 16.35
N THR A 285 8.27 3.99 15.83
CA THR A 285 9.09 4.02 14.61
C THR A 285 8.28 4.49 13.40
N MET A 286 7.10 3.89 13.18
CA MET A 286 6.20 4.26 12.09
C MET A 286 5.74 5.71 12.19
N ALA A 287 5.34 6.14 13.40
CA ALA A 287 4.85 7.49 13.62
C ALA A 287 5.93 8.56 13.41
N VAL A 288 7.17 8.32 13.86
CA VAL A 288 8.30 9.25 13.65
C VAL A 288 8.58 9.44 12.16
N ILE A 289 8.60 8.37 11.38
CA ILE A 289 8.82 8.45 9.93
C ILE A 289 7.64 9.17 9.27
N TRP A 290 6.40 8.76 9.56
CA TRP A 290 5.21 9.35 8.95
C TRP A 290 5.08 10.85 9.23
N VAL A 291 5.27 11.28 10.49
CA VAL A 291 5.24 12.71 10.87
C VAL A 291 6.39 13.47 10.22
N GLY A 292 7.60 12.89 10.17
CA GLY A 292 8.76 13.49 9.53
C GLY A 292 8.54 13.73 8.04
N PHE A 293 8.02 12.74 7.31
CA PHE A 293 7.70 12.86 5.89
C PHE A 293 6.56 13.86 5.63
N THR A 294 5.54 13.86 6.50
CA THR A 294 4.45 14.85 6.42
C THR A 294 4.97 16.28 6.59
N ALA A 295 5.84 16.49 7.57
CA ALA A 295 6.44 17.80 7.80
C ALA A 295 7.33 18.25 6.61
N LEU A 296 8.13 17.34 6.06
CA LEU A 296 8.96 17.60 4.90
C LEU A 296 8.13 17.92 3.66
N MET A 297 7.10 17.11 3.36
CA MET A 297 6.21 17.34 2.22
C MET A 297 5.49 18.68 2.33
N MET A 298 4.93 18.99 3.49
CA MET A 298 4.28 20.29 3.71
C MET A 298 5.28 21.45 3.57
N TRP A 299 6.48 21.28 4.12
CA TRP A 299 7.51 22.30 4.01
C TRP A 299 7.91 22.58 2.56
N THR A 300 8.17 21.55 1.76
CA THR A 300 8.56 21.70 0.35
C THR A 300 7.43 22.32 -0.47
N GLU A 301 6.19 21.86 -0.32
CA GLU A 301 5.07 22.35 -1.11
C GLU A 301 4.59 23.76 -0.69
N PHE A 302 4.78 24.17 0.57
CA PHE A 302 4.48 25.54 1.01
C PHE A 302 5.62 26.54 0.76
N ALA A 303 6.87 26.11 0.87
CA ALA A 303 8.05 26.99 0.77
C ALA A 303 8.54 27.15 -0.68
N HIS A 304 8.40 26.12 -1.49
CA HIS A 304 8.87 26.12 -2.88
C HIS A 304 7.66 26.32 -3.82
N ARG A 305 7.87 27.10 -4.85
CA ARG A 305 6.88 27.32 -5.90
C ARG A 305 6.96 26.17 -6.90
N GLY A 306 5.80 25.68 -7.36
CA GLY A 306 5.76 24.69 -8.43
C GLY A 306 6.17 25.26 -9.78
N PRO A 307 6.17 24.43 -10.84
CA PRO A 307 6.52 24.89 -12.21
C PRO A 307 5.68 26.07 -12.71
N ALA A 308 4.41 26.16 -12.29
CA ALA A 308 3.48 27.21 -12.68
C ALA A 308 3.60 28.50 -11.85
N LEU A 309 4.64 28.69 -11.11
CA LEU A 309 5.07 29.91 -10.41
C LEU A 309 3.93 30.86 -9.92
N GLU A 310 4.14 32.17 -10.08
CA GLU A 310 3.31 33.23 -9.48
C GLU A 310 1.89 33.36 -10.09
N ILE A 311 1.73 33.04 -11.37
CA ILE A 311 0.46 33.21 -12.09
C ILE A 311 -0.59 32.20 -11.63
N ALA A 312 -0.19 30.98 -11.32
CA ALA A 312 -1.09 29.89 -10.90
C ALA A 312 -1.24 29.74 -9.38
N GLY A 313 -0.78 30.70 -8.59
CA GLY A 313 -0.90 30.68 -7.13
C GLY A 313 0.07 29.73 -6.43
N GLY A 314 1.31 29.58 -6.95
CA GLY A 314 2.36 28.77 -6.33
C GLY A 314 2.17 27.27 -6.54
N ALA A 315 2.44 26.46 -5.52
CA ALA A 315 2.42 25.00 -5.59
C ALA A 315 1.00 24.38 -5.68
N MET A 316 0.02 25.09 -6.26
CA MET A 316 -1.36 24.59 -6.46
C MET A 316 -1.55 23.84 -7.79
N GLU A 317 -0.56 23.82 -8.68
CA GLU A 317 -0.65 23.03 -9.89
C GLU A 317 -0.88 21.55 -9.55
N GLY A 318 -1.76 20.89 -10.27
CA GLY A 318 -2.14 19.51 -10.04
C GLY A 318 -2.85 19.21 -8.70
N LYS A 319 -3.20 20.24 -7.92
CA LYS A 319 -3.90 20.11 -6.64
C LYS A 319 -5.29 20.70 -6.70
N GLU A 320 -6.25 20.00 -6.09
CA GLU A 320 -7.64 20.45 -6.02
C GLU A 320 -7.80 21.61 -5.03
N THR A 321 -8.47 22.68 -5.44
CA THR A 321 -8.71 23.87 -4.60
C THR A 321 -9.48 23.55 -3.32
N ARG A 322 -10.38 22.55 -3.37
CA ARG A 322 -11.17 22.11 -2.20
C ARG A 322 -10.34 21.42 -1.11
N PHE A 323 -9.14 20.91 -1.44
CA PHE A 323 -8.23 20.28 -0.49
C PHE A 323 -7.05 21.17 -0.11
N GLY A 324 -6.59 21.99 -1.06
CA GLY A 324 -5.44 22.86 -0.90
C GLY A 324 -4.11 22.10 -0.75
N ILE A 325 -3.02 22.83 -0.55
CA ILE A 325 -1.68 22.25 -0.42
C ILE A 325 -1.60 21.28 0.76
N ALA A 326 -2.15 21.63 1.91
CA ALA A 326 -2.07 20.81 3.11
C ALA A 326 -2.81 19.47 2.97
N GLY A 327 -4.05 19.49 2.46
CA GLY A 327 -4.83 18.27 2.27
C GLY A 327 -4.21 17.35 1.22
N SER A 328 -3.65 17.91 0.15
CA SER A 328 -2.93 17.16 -0.88
C SER A 328 -1.62 16.56 -0.34
N SER A 329 -0.83 17.33 0.42
CA SER A 329 0.42 16.84 1.04
C SER A 329 0.18 15.71 2.04
N LEU A 330 -0.86 15.83 2.89
CA LEU A 330 -1.25 14.78 3.84
C LEU A 330 -1.65 13.49 3.11
N PHE A 331 -2.44 13.61 2.05
CA PHE A 331 -2.87 12.47 1.24
C PHE A 331 -1.68 11.81 0.54
N ALA A 332 -0.82 12.61 -0.12
CA ALA A 332 0.35 12.12 -0.83
C ALA A 332 1.30 11.34 0.08
N VAL A 333 1.58 11.84 1.29
CA VAL A 333 2.41 11.13 2.27
C VAL A 333 1.72 9.88 2.81
N ALA A 334 0.42 9.96 3.11
CA ALA A 334 -0.32 8.78 3.57
C ALA A 334 -0.25 7.67 2.52
N THR A 335 -0.54 7.97 1.26
CA THR A 335 -0.61 6.99 0.17
C THR A 335 0.75 6.41 -0.21
N THR A 336 1.84 7.18 -0.16
CA THR A 336 3.19 6.74 -0.56
C THR A 336 4.00 6.09 0.56
N LEU A 337 3.60 6.24 1.82
CA LEU A 337 4.16 5.49 2.95
C LEU A 337 3.37 4.22 3.28
N THR A 338 2.24 3.99 2.58
CA THR A 338 1.37 2.83 2.77
C THR A 338 1.11 2.17 1.44
N SER A 339 1.54 1.28 0.86
CA SER A 339 1.20 0.61 -0.43
C SER A 339 -0.21 0.90 -0.97
N THR A 340 -0.68 2.17 -0.88
CA THR A 340 -2.06 2.51 -1.26
C THR A 340 -2.15 2.93 -2.73
N GLY A 341 -1.47 4.01 -3.10
CA GLY A 341 -1.46 4.50 -4.48
C GLY A 341 -2.68 5.30 -4.92
N ALA A 342 -3.70 5.46 -4.08
CA ALA A 342 -4.76 6.43 -4.32
C ALA A 342 -4.16 7.84 -4.30
N VAL A 343 -4.69 8.73 -5.14
CA VAL A 343 -4.20 10.11 -5.25
C VAL A 343 -5.37 11.10 -5.27
N ASN A 344 -5.24 12.20 -4.54
CA ASN A 344 -6.16 13.33 -4.60
C ASN A 344 -5.56 14.54 -5.33
N SER A 345 -4.40 14.37 -5.91
CA SER A 345 -3.61 15.40 -6.59
C SER A 345 -2.63 14.74 -7.56
N PHE A 346 -2.18 15.49 -8.54
CA PHE A 346 -1.30 15.01 -9.59
C PHE A 346 0.16 15.05 -9.11
N HIS A 347 0.72 13.91 -8.70
CA HIS A 347 2.06 13.84 -8.10
C HIS A 347 3.18 14.32 -9.02
N ASP A 348 2.98 14.23 -10.33
CA ASP A 348 3.90 14.72 -11.36
C ASP A 348 4.10 16.25 -11.33
N SER A 349 3.09 17.00 -10.85
CA SER A 349 3.14 18.45 -10.70
C SER A 349 3.63 18.91 -9.33
N TYR A 350 4.09 18.00 -8.47
CA TYR A 350 4.72 18.40 -7.21
C TYR A 350 6.09 19.01 -7.48
N THR A 351 6.60 19.81 -6.51
CA THR A 351 7.97 20.31 -6.60
C THR A 351 8.95 19.13 -6.75
N GLY A 352 10.12 19.33 -7.35
CA GLY A 352 11.12 18.27 -7.49
C GLY A 352 11.42 17.57 -6.17
N PHE A 353 11.54 18.33 -5.07
CA PHE A 353 11.69 17.75 -3.72
C PHE A 353 10.43 17.05 -3.22
N GLY A 354 9.23 17.58 -3.47
CA GLY A 354 7.96 16.95 -3.11
C GLY A 354 7.75 15.61 -3.80
N GLY A 355 8.00 15.55 -5.11
CA GLY A 355 8.01 14.30 -5.87
C GLY A 355 9.06 13.32 -5.37
N GLY A 356 10.26 13.82 -5.00
CA GLY A 356 11.33 13.04 -4.38
C GLY A 356 10.94 12.46 -3.02
N ILE A 357 10.22 13.21 -2.19
CA ILE A 357 9.70 12.72 -0.90
C ILE A 357 8.68 11.61 -1.12
N ALA A 358 7.78 11.74 -2.09
CA ALA A 358 6.82 10.69 -2.45
C ALA A 358 7.54 9.40 -2.91
N MET A 359 8.55 9.52 -3.80
CA MET A 359 9.38 8.38 -4.22
C MET A 359 10.13 7.74 -3.05
N LEU A 360 10.79 8.55 -2.22
CA LEU A 360 11.53 8.06 -1.06
C LEU A 360 10.61 7.35 -0.06
N GLY A 361 9.38 7.83 0.11
CA GLY A 361 8.35 7.17 0.93
C GLY A 361 8.12 5.72 0.51
N MET A 362 7.91 5.48 -0.80
CA MET A 362 7.77 4.14 -1.36
C MET A 362 9.07 3.33 -1.26
N GLN A 363 10.23 3.95 -1.49
CA GLN A 363 11.56 3.32 -1.44
C GLN A 363 11.99 2.90 -0.03
N LEU A 364 11.39 3.45 1.04
CA LEU A 364 11.51 2.89 2.40
C LEU A 364 10.93 1.48 2.51
N GLY A 365 10.24 0.99 1.49
CA GLY A 365 9.57 -0.30 1.45
C GLY A 365 8.14 -0.23 2.00
N GLU A 366 7.57 0.99 2.05
CA GLU A 366 6.20 1.26 2.50
C GLU A 366 5.87 0.61 3.84
N ILE A 367 6.68 0.96 4.84
CA ILE A 367 6.64 0.36 6.18
C ILE A 367 6.27 1.34 7.30
N ALA A 368 5.90 2.58 6.96
CA ALA A 368 5.68 3.62 7.97
C ALA A 368 4.41 4.47 7.75
N PRO A 369 3.20 3.95 8.03
CA PRO A 369 2.87 2.67 8.68
C PRO A 369 2.80 1.47 7.73
N GLY A 370 2.90 1.69 6.43
CA GLY A 370 2.88 0.67 5.40
C GLY A 370 1.50 0.16 5.03
N GLY A 371 1.45 -0.74 4.07
CA GLY A 371 0.22 -1.36 3.61
C GLY A 371 -0.42 -2.26 4.66
N VAL A 372 -1.71 -2.57 4.46
CA VAL A 372 -2.47 -3.46 5.33
C VAL A 372 -1.84 -4.86 5.34
N GLY A 373 -1.13 -5.15 6.42
CA GLY A 373 -0.31 -6.35 6.60
C GLY A 373 1.13 -6.17 6.11
N SER A 374 1.36 -5.69 4.87
CA SER A 374 2.71 -5.53 4.30
C SER A 374 3.58 -4.58 5.13
N GLY A 375 3.04 -3.48 5.60
CA GLY A 375 3.75 -2.55 6.47
C GLY A 375 4.25 -3.20 7.75
N LEU A 376 3.42 -3.99 8.42
CA LEU A 376 3.81 -4.67 9.65
C LEU A 376 4.88 -5.72 9.39
N TYR A 377 4.73 -6.61 8.41
CA TYR A 377 5.75 -7.62 8.18
C TYR A 377 7.07 -7.01 7.65
N GLY A 378 7.02 -5.98 6.82
CA GLY A 378 8.21 -5.25 6.38
C GLY A 378 8.95 -4.56 7.54
N MET A 379 8.21 -3.86 8.41
CA MET A 379 8.79 -3.25 9.60
C MET A 379 9.42 -4.28 10.55
N LEU A 380 8.81 -5.46 10.70
CA LEU A 380 9.38 -6.54 11.53
C LEU A 380 10.64 -7.14 10.89
N ILE A 381 10.72 -7.24 9.57
CA ILE A 381 11.96 -7.61 8.86
C ILE A 381 13.06 -6.58 9.13
N MET A 382 12.75 -5.29 9.03
CA MET A 382 13.71 -4.23 9.34
C MET A 382 14.14 -4.26 10.81
N ALA A 383 13.24 -4.60 11.74
CA ALA A 383 13.58 -4.81 13.14
C ALA A 383 14.54 -5.99 13.33
N VAL A 384 14.35 -7.10 12.63
CA VAL A 384 15.29 -8.25 12.62
C VAL A 384 16.67 -7.81 12.14
N ILE A 385 16.74 -7.04 11.05
CA ILE A 385 18.00 -6.52 10.49
C ILE A 385 18.67 -5.56 11.49
N ALA A 386 17.93 -4.62 12.07
CA ALA A 386 18.47 -3.67 13.04
C ALA A 386 19.03 -4.36 14.28
N VAL A 387 18.33 -5.36 14.81
CA VAL A 387 18.82 -6.18 15.94
C VAL A 387 20.06 -6.97 15.56
N PHE A 388 20.11 -7.52 14.34
CA PHE A 388 21.28 -8.26 13.85
C PHE A 388 22.51 -7.36 13.73
N ILE A 389 22.39 -6.20 13.10
CA ILE A 389 23.49 -5.23 12.97
C ILE A 389 23.96 -4.78 14.36
N ALA A 390 23.04 -4.38 15.25
CA ALA A 390 23.39 -3.94 16.59
C ALA A 390 24.07 -5.05 17.40
N GLY A 391 23.61 -6.31 17.29
CA GLY A 391 24.22 -7.46 17.93
C GLY A 391 25.66 -7.70 17.47
N LEU A 392 25.91 -7.64 16.17
CA LEU A 392 27.26 -7.80 15.61
C LEU A 392 28.20 -6.67 16.05
N MET A 393 27.73 -5.41 16.06
CA MET A 393 28.57 -4.26 16.45
C MET A 393 29.05 -4.33 17.91
N VAL A 394 28.27 -4.93 18.80
CA VAL A 394 28.63 -5.05 20.23
C VAL A 394 29.13 -6.46 20.59
N GLY A 395 29.34 -7.33 19.62
CA GLY A 395 29.86 -8.70 19.83
C GLY A 395 28.90 -9.62 20.60
N ARG A 396 27.60 -9.44 20.42
CA ARG A 396 26.55 -10.21 21.13
C ARG A 396 25.71 -11.03 20.16
N THR A 397 25.11 -12.12 20.64
CA THR A 397 24.17 -12.90 19.85
C THR A 397 22.89 -12.09 19.60
N PRO A 398 22.52 -11.82 18.33
CA PRO A 398 21.29 -11.10 18.01
C PRO A 398 20.05 -11.90 18.43
N GLU A 399 19.16 -11.24 19.17
CA GLU A 399 17.90 -11.83 19.65
C GLU A 399 16.76 -10.84 19.50
N TYR A 400 15.63 -11.29 18.97
CA TYR A 400 14.41 -10.48 18.89
C TYR A 400 13.21 -11.27 19.40
N LEU A 401 12.48 -10.74 20.39
CA LEU A 401 11.31 -11.40 21.01
C LEU A 401 11.60 -12.82 21.52
N GLY A 402 12.80 -13.04 22.11
CA GLY A 402 13.22 -14.35 22.58
C GLY A 402 13.52 -15.35 21.49
N LYS A 403 13.70 -14.91 20.25
CA LYS A 403 14.14 -15.72 19.11
C LYS A 403 15.55 -15.32 18.70
N LYS A 404 16.40 -16.33 18.47
CA LYS A 404 17.76 -16.12 17.98
C LYS A 404 17.73 -15.77 16.50
N ILE A 405 18.37 -14.67 16.13
CA ILE A 405 18.54 -14.27 14.73
C ILE A 405 19.89 -14.79 14.25
N GLY A 406 19.88 -15.98 13.65
CA GLY A 406 21.06 -16.65 13.10
C GLY A 406 21.24 -16.40 11.60
N THR A 407 22.17 -17.15 11.01
CA THR A 407 22.50 -17.05 9.58
C THR A 407 21.30 -17.37 8.67
N ARG A 408 20.41 -18.28 9.08
CA ARG A 408 19.22 -18.64 8.30
C ARG A 408 18.22 -17.50 8.28
N GLU A 409 17.92 -16.91 9.42
CA GLU A 409 16.94 -15.84 9.57
C GLU A 409 17.40 -14.57 8.87
N ILE A 410 18.67 -14.20 9.01
CA ILE A 410 19.19 -13.00 8.36
C ILE A 410 19.28 -13.15 6.83
N LYS A 411 19.53 -14.36 6.30
CA LYS A 411 19.46 -14.59 4.86
C LYS A 411 18.05 -14.32 4.30
N PHE A 412 17.00 -14.79 4.99
CA PHE A 412 15.63 -14.50 4.57
C PHE A 412 15.33 -12.99 4.63
N ALA A 413 15.73 -12.32 5.70
CA ALA A 413 15.56 -10.87 5.83
C ALA A 413 16.34 -10.09 4.76
N ALA A 414 17.58 -10.49 4.45
CA ALA A 414 18.40 -9.88 3.40
C ALA A 414 17.79 -10.10 2.01
N CYS A 415 17.33 -11.30 1.69
CA CYS A 415 16.64 -11.56 0.42
C CYS A 415 15.38 -10.70 0.28
N TYR A 416 14.61 -10.55 1.37
CA TYR A 416 13.42 -9.69 1.38
C TYR A 416 13.75 -8.24 0.96
N ILE A 417 14.74 -7.60 1.59
CA ILE A 417 15.06 -6.19 1.33
C ILE A 417 15.72 -5.94 -0.02
N LEU A 418 16.31 -6.97 -0.66
CA LEU A 418 17.01 -6.82 -1.94
C LEU A 418 16.09 -6.92 -3.16
N ILE A 419 14.91 -7.53 -3.02
CA ILE A 419 13.99 -7.77 -4.15
C ILE A 419 13.54 -6.46 -4.78
N THR A 420 12.91 -5.61 -3.99
CA THR A 420 12.33 -4.36 -4.50
C THR A 420 13.36 -3.44 -5.13
N PRO A 421 14.51 -3.16 -4.51
CA PRO A 421 15.57 -2.38 -5.16
C PRO A 421 16.07 -2.99 -6.47
N ALA A 422 16.23 -4.30 -6.53
CA ALA A 422 16.65 -4.96 -7.75
C ALA A 422 15.63 -4.75 -8.88
N LEU A 423 14.35 -4.90 -8.60
CA LEU A 423 13.28 -4.66 -9.57
C LEU A 423 13.25 -3.20 -10.01
N VAL A 424 13.24 -2.26 -9.07
CA VAL A 424 13.20 -0.81 -9.37
C VAL A 424 14.37 -0.40 -10.25
N LEU A 425 15.59 -0.67 -9.80
CA LEU A 425 16.79 -0.18 -10.48
C LEU A 425 17.05 -0.89 -11.81
N CYS A 426 16.85 -2.22 -11.87
CA CYS A 426 17.06 -2.96 -13.12
C CYS A 426 16.01 -2.59 -14.19
N PHE A 427 14.73 -2.52 -13.84
CA PHE A 427 13.70 -2.15 -14.82
C PHE A 427 13.80 -0.68 -15.25
N THR A 428 14.12 0.25 -14.33
CA THR A 428 14.39 1.65 -14.69
C THR A 428 15.57 1.73 -15.65
N ALA A 429 16.69 1.07 -15.36
CA ALA A 429 17.86 1.06 -16.21
C ALA A 429 17.57 0.47 -17.59
N LEU A 430 16.83 -0.64 -17.65
CA LEU A 430 16.42 -1.26 -18.92
C LEU A 430 15.52 -0.34 -19.73
N ALA A 431 14.52 0.29 -19.10
CA ALA A 431 13.62 1.22 -19.79
C ALA A 431 14.39 2.43 -20.35
N MET A 432 15.34 2.97 -19.61
CA MET A 432 16.16 4.10 -20.07
C MET A 432 17.20 3.72 -21.13
N ALA A 433 17.67 2.46 -21.15
CA ALA A 433 18.67 2.00 -22.10
C ALA A 433 18.07 1.60 -23.47
N LEU A 434 16.79 1.31 -23.53
CA LEU A 434 16.10 0.92 -24.75
C LEU A 434 15.56 2.14 -25.50
N PRO A 435 15.47 2.08 -26.86
CA PRO A 435 15.07 3.26 -27.63
C PRO A 435 13.59 3.61 -27.48
N THR A 436 12.72 2.64 -27.26
CA THR A 436 11.25 2.82 -27.32
C THR A 436 10.64 3.37 -26.00
N PRO A 437 10.97 2.84 -24.80
CA PRO A 437 10.29 3.24 -23.58
C PRO A 437 10.44 4.74 -23.22
N PRO A 438 11.57 5.41 -23.49
CA PRO A 438 11.70 6.84 -23.20
C PRO A 438 10.76 7.73 -24.01
N HIS A 439 10.22 7.27 -25.13
CA HIS A 439 9.21 8.02 -25.90
C HIS A 439 7.85 8.11 -25.20
N SER A 440 7.64 7.34 -24.14
CA SER A 440 6.44 7.41 -23.31
C SER A 440 6.50 8.55 -22.25
N MET A 441 7.67 9.13 -22.01
CA MET A 441 7.81 10.29 -21.12
C MET A 441 7.24 11.54 -21.80
N THR A 442 6.51 12.36 -21.05
CA THR A 442 6.08 13.69 -21.53
C THR A 442 7.09 14.78 -21.22
N ASN A 443 7.92 14.57 -20.22
CA ASN A 443 8.98 15.49 -19.84
C ASN A 443 10.37 14.96 -20.23
N THR A 444 11.36 15.86 -20.28
CA THR A 444 12.75 15.52 -20.60
C THR A 444 13.67 15.74 -19.39
N GLY A 445 14.92 15.29 -19.48
CA GLY A 445 15.92 15.52 -18.44
C GLY A 445 15.63 14.78 -17.13
N ALA A 446 15.87 15.45 -16.01
CA ALA A 446 15.73 14.87 -14.67
C ALA A 446 14.28 14.49 -14.33
N HIS A 447 13.31 15.30 -14.78
CA HIS A 447 11.88 15.03 -14.55
C HIS A 447 11.41 13.80 -15.33
N GLY A 448 11.72 13.69 -16.64
CA GLY A 448 11.39 12.51 -17.44
C GLY A 448 12.03 11.23 -16.89
N PHE A 449 13.27 11.28 -16.42
CA PHE A 449 13.87 10.16 -15.70
C PHE A 449 13.07 9.80 -14.44
N SER A 450 12.59 10.80 -13.71
CA SER A 450 11.77 10.62 -12.51
C SER A 450 10.42 9.96 -12.83
N GLU A 451 9.79 10.21 -13.98
CA GLU A 451 8.55 9.54 -14.41
C GLU A 451 8.73 8.01 -14.49
N ILE A 452 9.81 7.55 -15.13
CA ILE A 452 10.11 6.11 -15.25
C ILE A 452 10.55 5.52 -13.91
N LEU A 453 11.41 6.20 -13.16
CA LEU A 453 11.85 5.77 -11.83
C LEU A 453 10.66 5.64 -10.88
N TYR A 454 9.73 6.60 -10.92
CA TYR A 454 8.50 6.56 -10.12
C TYR A 454 7.63 5.35 -10.47
N ALA A 455 7.43 5.08 -11.77
CA ALA A 455 6.60 3.97 -12.23
C ALA A 455 7.10 2.62 -11.71
N TYR A 456 8.41 2.33 -11.82
CA TYR A 456 8.96 1.08 -11.29
C TYR A 456 9.10 1.08 -9.76
N THR A 457 9.32 2.24 -9.13
CA THR A 457 9.28 2.36 -7.66
C THR A 457 7.88 2.01 -7.14
N SER A 458 6.85 2.58 -7.74
CA SER A 458 5.45 2.32 -7.41
C SER A 458 5.05 0.86 -7.68
N GLY A 459 5.35 0.35 -8.89
CA GLY A 459 5.00 -1.02 -9.26
C GLY A 459 5.67 -2.07 -8.37
N ALA A 460 6.98 -1.97 -8.15
CA ALA A 460 7.72 -2.97 -7.38
C ALA A 460 7.43 -2.94 -5.88
N ASN A 461 7.07 -1.76 -5.30
CA ASN A 461 6.60 -1.64 -3.92
C ASN A 461 5.11 -1.93 -3.76
N ASN A 462 4.36 -2.14 -4.85
CA ASN A 462 2.92 -2.35 -4.87
C ASN A 462 2.12 -1.14 -4.37
N ASN A 463 2.55 0.06 -4.74
CA ASN A 463 1.84 1.29 -4.43
C ASN A 463 0.68 1.55 -5.40
N GLY A 464 0.96 1.82 -6.66
CA GLY A 464 -0.03 2.09 -7.71
C GLY A 464 -0.14 3.55 -8.14
N SER A 465 0.37 4.52 -7.35
CA SER A 465 0.46 5.91 -7.80
C SER A 465 1.47 6.06 -8.94
N ALA A 466 1.28 7.06 -9.78
CA ALA A 466 2.15 7.35 -10.92
C ALA A 466 2.51 8.84 -10.97
N PHE A 467 3.62 9.16 -11.63
CA PHE A 467 3.74 10.44 -12.29
C PHE A 467 2.94 10.34 -13.60
N GLY A 468 1.83 11.06 -13.67
CA GLY A 468 0.84 10.90 -14.74
C GLY A 468 1.27 11.44 -16.09
N GLY A 469 2.45 12.08 -16.18
CA GLY A 469 3.10 12.42 -17.43
C GLY A 469 3.61 11.21 -18.22
N LEU A 470 3.84 10.06 -17.57
CA LEU A 470 4.24 8.84 -18.25
C LEU A 470 3.04 8.19 -18.96
N ASN A 471 3.11 8.04 -20.29
CA ASN A 471 2.17 7.21 -21.02
C ASN A 471 2.48 5.72 -20.78
N ALA A 472 1.83 5.15 -19.77
CA ALA A 472 2.04 3.77 -19.34
C ALA A 472 1.23 2.74 -20.13
N ASP A 473 0.28 3.15 -20.99
CA ASP A 473 -0.50 2.23 -21.83
C ASP A 473 0.26 1.84 -23.09
N THR A 474 1.33 1.11 -22.88
CA THR A 474 2.15 0.53 -23.93
C THR A 474 2.45 -0.92 -23.58
N GLN A 475 2.68 -1.76 -24.59
CA GLN A 475 3.01 -3.18 -24.38
C GLN A 475 4.22 -3.35 -23.44
N TRP A 476 5.21 -2.44 -23.52
CA TRP A 476 6.38 -2.46 -22.65
C TRP A 476 5.99 -2.26 -21.18
N PHE A 477 5.35 -1.13 -20.86
CA PHE A 477 5.01 -0.81 -19.49
C PHE A 477 3.92 -1.72 -18.93
N ASN A 478 2.89 -2.07 -19.70
CA ASN A 478 1.88 -3.03 -19.27
C ASN A 478 2.51 -4.37 -18.88
N SER A 479 3.48 -4.86 -19.65
CA SER A 479 4.16 -6.14 -19.35
C SER A 479 5.14 -6.03 -18.19
N THR A 480 6.06 -5.06 -18.24
CA THR A 480 7.17 -4.98 -17.28
C THR A 480 6.75 -4.49 -15.90
N VAL A 481 5.85 -3.51 -15.81
CA VAL A 481 5.26 -3.07 -14.54
C VAL A 481 4.41 -4.18 -13.95
N GLY A 482 3.62 -4.91 -14.78
CA GLY A 482 2.87 -6.09 -14.35
C GLY A 482 3.75 -7.16 -13.70
N ILE A 483 4.89 -7.48 -14.34
CA ILE A 483 5.88 -8.42 -13.79
C ILE A 483 6.50 -7.88 -12.51
N ALA A 484 6.88 -6.58 -12.47
CA ALA A 484 7.46 -5.96 -11.29
C ALA A 484 6.49 -6.01 -10.08
N MET A 485 5.19 -5.77 -10.31
CA MET A 485 4.16 -5.87 -9.28
C MET A 485 4.02 -7.27 -8.71
N LEU A 486 3.96 -8.31 -9.56
CA LEU A 486 3.87 -9.71 -9.10
C LEU A 486 5.12 -10.14 -8.34
N LEU A 487 6.31 -9.85 -8.85
CA LEU A 487 7.56 -10.20 -8.18
C LEU A 487 7.74 -9.41 -6.89
N GLY A 488 7.45 -8.10 -6.88
CA GLY A 488 7.52 -7.23 -5.71
C GLY A 488 6.56 -7.63 -4.59
N ARG A 489 5.43 -8.28 -4.91
CA ARG A 489 4.48 -8.78 -3.93
C ARG A 489 4.83 -10.16 -3.41
N PHE A 490 4.98 -11.12 -4.30
CA PHE A 490 5.00 -12.54 -3.91
C PHE A 490 6.39 -13.04 -3.49
N LEU A 491 7.48 -12.54 -4.06
CA LEU A 491 8.82 -12.93 -3.60
C LEU A 491 9.11 -12.49 -2.15
N PRO A 492 8.81 -11.26 -1.73
CA PRO A 492 8.91 -10.88 -0.31
C PRO A 492 8.08 -11.78 0.60
N MET A 493 6.83 -12.15 0.21
CA MET A 493 5.99 -13.04 1.01
C MET A 493 6.60 -14.43 1.20
N VAL A 494 7.33 -14.96 0.21
CA VAL A 494 8.07 -16.23 0.34
C VAL A 494 9.06 -16.15 1.51
N PHE A 495 9.86 -15.08 1.56
CA PHE A 495 10.89 -14.94 2.60
C PHE A 495 10.29 -14.58 3.96
N VAL A 496 9.19 -13.82 4.01
CA VAL A 496 8.45 -13.57 5.24
C VAL A 496 7.92 -14.86 5.86
N LEU A 497 7.26 -15.70 5.05
CA LEU A 497 6.70 -16.97 5.53
C LEU A 497 7.80 -17.99 5.88
N ALA A 498 8.90 -18.03 5.13
CA ALA A 498 10.05 -18.87 5.45
C ALA A 498 10.70 -18.43 6.77
N LEU A 499 10.84 -17.13 7.01
CA LEU A 499 11.30 -16.57 8.27
C LEU A 499 10.35 -16.95 9.41
N ALA A 500 9.03 -16.75 9.22
CA ALA A 500 8.02 -17.11 10.21
C ALA A 500 8.09 -18.59 10.61
N GLY A 501 8.25 -19.48 9.62
CA GLY A 501 8.45 -20.91 9.86
C GLY A 501 9.71 -21.20 10.68
N SER A 502 10.84 -20.58 10.30
CA SER A 502 12.10 -20.73 11.04
C SER A 502 11.98 -20.27 12.50
N LEU A 503 11.34 -19.13 12.73
CA LEU A 503 11.16 -18.59 14.08
C LEU A 503 10.22 -19.44 14.94
N SER A 504 9.13 -19.98 14.36
CA SER A 504 8.18 -20.83 15.10
C SER A 504 8.75 -22.17 15.55
N GLU A 505 9.76 -22.69 14.85
CA GLU A 505 10.49 -23.93 15.21
C GLU A 505 11.42 -23.74 16.42
N GLN A 506 11.89 -22.51 16.69
CA GLN A 506 12.86 -22.22 17.73
C GLN A 506 12.28 -22.33 19.14
N ALA A 507 13.12 -22.77 20.09
CA ALA A 507 12.85 -22.61 21.51
C ALA A 507 13.06 -21.16 21.95
N PRO A 508 12.34 -20.67 22.99
CA PRO A 508 12.61 -19.35 23.55
C PRO A 508 14.01 -19.26 24.14
N VAL A 509 14.69 -18.15 23.86
CA VAL A 509 15.99 -17.83 24.49
C VAL A 509 15.72 -16.89 25.67
N PRO A 510 16.23 -17.21 26.87
CA PRO A 510 16.09 -16.31 28.03
C PRO A 510 16.85 -15.00 27.80
N ALA A 511 16.23 -13.89 28.17
CA ALA A 511 16.89 -12.58 28.13
C ALA A 511 18.07 -12.54 29.10
N THR A 512 19.21 -12.08 28.63
CA THR A 512 20.45 -11.89 29.42
C THR A 512 20.76 -10.41 29.58
N ALA A 513 21.76 -10.05 30.39
CA ALA A 513 22.26 -8.68 30.50
C ALA A 513 22.76 -8.11 29.14
N GLY A 514 23.05 -9.01 28.19
CA GLY A 514 23.48 -8.68 26.84
C GLY A 514 22.36 -8.52 25.82
N THR A 515 21.13 -8.89 26.13
CA THR A 515 20.00 -8.79 25.20
C THR A 515 19.61 -7.33 24.95
N LEU A 516 19.52 -6.93 23.68
CA LEU A 516 19.07 -5.59 23.31
C LEU A 516 17.60 -5.40 23.72
N ARG A 517 17.32 -4.36 24.47
CA ARG A 517 15.96 -4.04 24.91
C ARG A 517 15.18 -3.36 23.80
N THR A 518 14.49 -4.14 22.99
CA THR A 518 13.75 -3.68 21.81
C THR A 518 12.43 -2.96 22.13
N GLU A 519 12.04 -2.92 23.41
CA GLU A 519 10.88 -2.16 23.89
C GLU A 519 11.21 -0.72 24.35
N LYS A 520 12.46 -0.28 24.20
CA LYS A 520 12.92 1.04 24.66
C LYS A 520 13.01 2.05 23.50
N PRO A 521 12.90 3.37 23.77
CA PRO A 521 13.02 4.41 22.75
C PRO A 521 14.33 4.38 21.95
N LEU A 522 15.43 3.93 22.57
CA LEU A 522 16.70 3.74 21.89
C LEU A 522 16.58 2.78 20.69
N PHE A 523 15.79 1.72 20.82
CA PHE A 523 15.53 0.81 19.71
C PHE A 523 14.72 1.46 18.60
N THR A 524 13.72 2.29 18.94
CA THR A 524 12.97 3.09 17.96
C THR A 524 13.93 3.97 17.14
N GLY A 525 14.83 4.71 17.80
CA GLY A 525 15.82 5.52 17.10
C GLY A 525 16.78 4.71 16.23
N LEU A 526 17.25 3.56 16.74
CA LEU A 526 18.11 2.64 15.97
C LEU A 526 17.38 2.11 14.73
N LEU A 527 16.12 1.73 14.86
CA LEU A 527 15.33 1.18 13.77
C LEU A 527 15.05 2.26 12.70
N VAL A 528 14.68 3.47 13.08
CA VAL A 528 14.54 4.61 12.17
C VAL A 528 15.85 4.88 11.43
N GLY A 529 16.98 4.96 12.15
CA GLY A 529 18.29 5.17 11.54
C GLY A 529 18.69 4.06 10.57
N THR A 530 18.44 2.79 10.94
CA THR A 530 18.72 1.64 10.07
C THR A 530 17.92 1.70 8.77
N ILE A 531 16.62 2.00 8.85
CA ILE A 531 15.73 2.14 7.68
C ILE A 531 16.25 3.24 6.75
N LEU A 532 16.50 4.44 7.28
CA LEU A 532 16.95 5.58 6.49
C LEU A 532 18.33 5.35 5.84
N ILE A 533 19.26 4.73 6.56
CA ILE A 533 20.60 4.44 6.03
C ILE A 533 20.53 3.40 4.91
N ILE A 534 19.80 2.29 5.10
CA ILE A 534 19.70 1.25 4.08
C ILE A 534 19.03 1.82 2.82
N THR A 535 17.94 2.55 2.97
CA THR A 535 17.24 3.17 1.83
C THR A 535 18.11 4.20 1.13
N GLY A 536 18.76 5.09 1.89
CA GLY A 536 19.67 6.11 1.35
C GLY A 536 20.82 5.48 0.56
N LEU A 537 21.51 4.48 1.12
CA LEU A 537 22.60 3.80 0.42
C LEU A 537 22.13 3.10 -0.87
N THR A 538 20.88 2.64 -0.90
CA THR A 538 20.34 1.89 -2.03
C THR A 538 19.88 2.79 -3.16
N TYR A 539 19.14 3.85 -2.85
CA TYR A 539 18.42 4.64 -3.86
C TYR A 539 19.00 6.04 -4.10
N PHE A 540 19.90 6.52 -3.25
CA PHE A 540 20.46 7.86 -3.38
C PHE A 540 21.03 8.17 -4.78
N PRO A 541 21.76 7.27 -5.46
CA PRO A 541 22.26 7.55 -6.81
C PRO A 541 21.14 7.80 -7.83
N ALA A 542 20.05 7.03 -7.77
CA ALA A 542 18.91 7.22 -8.67
C ALA A 542 18.13 8.50 -8.33
N LEU A 543 17.91 8.78 -7.05
CA LEU A 543 17.28 10.03 -6.61
C LEU A 543 18.11 11.26 -6.98
N ALA A 544 19.43 11.16 -6.97
CA ALA A 544 20.32 12.26 -7.36
C ALA A 544 20.24 12.60 -8.86
N LEU A 545 19.92 11.63 -9.71
CA LEU A 545 19.75 11.83 -11.17
C LEU A 545 18.36 12.38 -11.54
N GLY A 546 17.38 12.21 -10.69
CA GLY A 546 15.99 12.62 -10.89
C GLY A 546 15.60 13.79 -9.97
N PRO A 547 14.80 13.51 -8.94
CA PRO A 547 14.12 14.55 -8.15
C PRO A 547 15.08 15.49 -7.40
N LEU A 548 16.26 15.03 -6.98
CA LEU A 548 17.23 15.92 -6.32
C LEU A 548 17.88 16.87 -7.33
N ALA A 549 18.25 16.39 -8.53
CA ALA A 549 18.77 17.25 -9.59
C ALA A 549 17.75 18.31 -10.00
N GLU A 550 16.49 17.92 -10.16
CA GLU A 550 15.37 18.82 -10.46
C GLU A 550 15.17 19.86 -9.35
N GLY A 551 15.03 19.42 -8.09
CA GLY A 551 14.78 20.31 -6.96
C GLY A 551 15.94 21.27 -6.62
N LEU A 552 17.17 20.96 -7.03
CA LEU A 552 18.33 21.84 -6.87
C LEU A 552 18.51 22.80 -8.06
N ALA A 553 17.92 22.48 -9.22
CA ALA A 553 17.98 23.33 -10.40
C ALA A 553 16.84 24.36 -10.46
N ALA A 554 15.75 24.11 -9.73
CA ALA A 554 14.61 25.03 -9.60
C ALA A 554 14.90 26.08 -8.51
#